data_1076ef94da0eff31f21d8f5511fed229
#
_entry.id   1076ef94da0eff31f21d8f5511fed229
#
_cell.length_a   1.000
_cell.length_b   1.000
_cell.length_c   1.000
_cell.angle_alpha   90.00
_cell.angle_beta   90.00
_cell.angle_gamma   90.00
#
_symmetry.space_group_name_H-M   'P 1'
#
loop_
_entity.id
_entity.type
_entity.pdbx_description
1 polymer ?
#
loop_
_entity_poly.entity_id
_entity_poly.type
_entity_poly.pdbx_seq_one_letter_code
_entity_poly.pdbx_strand_id
1 'polypeptide(L)'
;AKVKNLSLLLETIAECKPEVRLTVQKLVVLSLTEVFKDILPSYQIKHQENSTVKLKKETKLLHDFEKSLLKGYRLFLMRLEKLAKVLHKKKGDTRVRSEQVIRLGELSLGCVCELLVNHPYFNYSRNIVQMLTPYLDHPRESVRAAVAGCYTNVFKEDKRGEITLDIVRRINHLVKSRSHTVHQEVISVLLTLRIKDVNLDKEKEAEIKQKKFMTHKQKLLAMSKRERKRSKKLEELEKELLETKAEENKETKQKNLTEVMKVVFTIYFRILKKAPSSKVLSAALEGLAKFAHCINLVFFAD
;
A
#
# COMPACT_ATOMS: atom_id res chain seq x y z
N ALA A 1 -4.55 29.31 5.40
CA ALA A 1 -5.50 29.35 6.54
C ALA A 1 -6.07 27.95 6.85
N LYS A 2 -6.55 27.18 5.85
CA LYS A 2 -7.24 25.89 6.11
C LYS A 2 -6.36 24.80 6.75
N VAL A 3 -5.06 24.74 6.43
CA VAL A 3 -4.14 23.73 6.99
C VAL A 3 -3.74 24.04 8.45
N LYS A 4 -3.73 25.29 8.85
CA LYS A 4 -3.50 25.66 10.26
C LYS A 4 -4.58 25.08 11.19
N ASN A 5 -5.81 24.95 10.71
CA ASN A 5 -6.91 24.38 11.49
C ASN A 5 -6.72 22.88 11.74
N LEU A 6 -6.03 22.14 10.84
CA LEU A 6 -5.71 20.72 11.07
C LEU A 6 -4.72 20.54 12.22
N SER A 7 -3.71 21.42 12.34
CA SER A 7 -2.77 21.41 13.47
C SER A 7 -3.49 21.77 14.77
N LEU A 8 -4.35 22.77 14.72
CA LEU A 8 -5.14 23.20 15.89
C LEU A 8 -6.03 22.07 16.43
N LEU A 9 -6.71 21.32 15.55
CA LEU A 9 -7.52 20.16 15.96
C LEU A 9 -6.68 19.07 16.64
N LEU A 10 -5.45 18.85 16.21
CA LEU A 10 -4.53 17.92 16.86
C LEU A 10 -4.03 18.43 18.22
N GLU A 11 -3.90 19.74 18.37
CA GLU A 11 -3.49 20.40 19.62
C GLU A 11 -4.61 20.40 20.66
N THR A 12 -5.88 20.58 20.25
CA THR A 12 -7.04 20.54 21.17
C THR A 12 -7.14 19.24 21.96
N ILE A 13 -6.66 18.14 21.40
CA ILE A 13 -6.59 16.85 22.12
C ILE A 13 -5.67 16.92 23.35
N ALA A 14 -4.62 17.73 23.30
CA ALA A 14 -3.67 17.86 24.40
C ALA A 14 -4.23 18.75 25.55
N GLU A 15 -5.06 19.72 25.21
CA GLU A 15 -5.59 20.74 26.13
C GLU A 15 -6.88 20.32 26.84
N CYS A 16 -7.52 19.22 26.41
CA CYS A 16 -8.79 18.76 26.98
C CYS A 16 -8.64 18.23 28.41
N LYS A 17 -9.67 18.49 29.24
CA LYS A 17 -9.80 17.89 30.56
C LYS A 17 -9.76 16.37 30.52
N PRO A 18 -9.17 15.68 31.50
CA PRO A 18 -9.05 14.22 31.52
C PRO A 18 -10.37 13.47 31.33
N GLU A 19 -11.46 14.00 31.88
CA GLU A 19 -12.79 13.39 31.86
C GLU A 19 -13.39 13.24 30.45
N VAL A 20 -13.23 14.27 29.62
CA VAL A 20 -13.78 14.33 28.26
C VAL A 20 -12.77 13.93 27.19
N ARG A 21 -11.51 13.73 27.58
CA ARG A 21 -10.38 13.54 26.68
C ARG A 21 -10.59 12.38 25.69
N LEU A 22 -11.10 11.25 26.15
CA LEU A 22 -11.33 10.07 25.30
C LEU A 22 -12.40 10.33 24.25
N THR A 23 -13.49 11.03 24.63
CA THR A 23 -14.57 11.38 23.70
C THR A 23 -14.07 12.36 22.64
N VAL A 24 -13.36 13.42 23.07
CA VAL A 24 -12.76 14.38 22.15
C VAL A 24 -11.77 13.71 21.20
N GLN A 25 -10.92 12.81 21.71
CA GLN A 25 -9.99 12.07 20.85
C GLN A 25 -10.70 11.24 19.78
N LYS A 26 -11.80 10.53 20.13
CA LYS A 26 -12.60 9.79 19.17
C LYS A 26 -13.16 10.69 18.08
N LEU A 27 -13.80 11.79 18.47
CA LEU A 27 -14.39 12.73 17.53
C LEU A 27 -13.36 13.34 16.59
N VAL A 28 -12.23 13.82 17.13
CA VAL A 28 -11.16 14.43 16.32
C VAL A 28 -10.56 13.40 15.37
N VAL A 29 -10.31 12.16 15.82
CA VAL A 29 -9.76 11.10 14.96
C VAL A 29 -10.71 10.80 13.80
N LEU A 30 -12.01 10.63 14.05
CA LEU A 30 -13.00 10.39 13.00
C LEU A 30 -13.11 11.57 12.04
N SER A 31 -13.28 12.79 12.58
CA SER A 31 -13.42 14.00 11.75
C SER A 31 -12.19 14.22 10.85
N LEU A 32 -10.98 14.06 11.40
CA LEU A 32 -9.76 14.22 10.61
C LEU A 32 -9.59 13.11 9.56
N THR A 33 -10.04 11.89 9.85
CA THR A 33 -10.02 10.80 8.87
C THR A 33 -10.87 11.16 7.66
N GLU A 34 -12.11 11.61 7.88
CA GLU A 34 -13.01 12.04 6.79
C GLU A 34 -12.41 13.23 6.02
N VAL A 35 -11.90 14.23 6.72
CA VAL A 35 -11.26 15.38 6.06
C VAL A 35 -10.07 14.94 5.21
N PHE A 36 -9.21 14.04 5.70
CA PHE A 36 -8.08 13.56 4.90
C PHE A 36 -8.52 12.69 3.73
N LYS A 37 -9.57 11.89 3.86
CA LYS A 37 -10.16 11.14 2.73
C LYS A 37 -10.60 12.06 1.59
N ASP A 38 -11.11 13.24 1.92
CA ASP A 38 -11.58 14.21 0.91
C ASP A 38 -10.45 15.04 0.29
N ILE A 39 -9.43 15.41 1.08
CA ILE A 39 -8.41 16.38 0.63
C ILE A 39 -7.15 15.76 0.05
N LEU A 40 -6.90 14.46 0.30
CA LEU A 40 -5.69 13.79 -0.20
C LEU A 40 -5.80 13.54 -1.71
N PRO A 41 -4.78 13.92 -2.49
CA PRO A 41 -4.77 13.65 -3.92
C PRO A 41 -4.47 12.17 -4.21
N SER A 42 -4.85 11.71 -5.41
CA SER A 42 -4.58 10.34 -5.87
C SER A 42 -3.14 10.10 -6.33
N TYR A 43 -2.29 11.12 -6.31
CA TYR A 43 -0.88 11.06 -6.72
C TYR A 43 0.06 11.29 -5.54
N GLN A 44 1.31 10.85 -5.70
CA GLN A 44 2.36 11.15 -4.73
C GLN A 44 2.89 12.57 -4.92
N ILE A 45 2.90 13.34 -3.85
CA ILE A 45 3.57 14.64 -3.81
C ILE A 45 5.07 14.39 -3.77
N LYS A 46 5.78 14.84 -4.80
CA LYS A 46 7.24 14.76 -4.91
C LYS A 46 7.83 16.13 -4.58
N HIS A 47 8.62 16.24 -3.52
CA HIS A 47 9.38 17.46 -3.25
C HIS A 47 10.54 17.57 -4.23
N GLN A 48 10.52 18.62 -5.03
CA GLN A 48 11.71 19.06 -5.76
C GLN A 48 12.51 19.98 -4.83
N GLU A 49 13.50 19.43 -4.14
CA GLU A 49 14.28 20.18 -3.14
C GLU A 49 15.17 21.28 -3.74
N ASN A 50 15.48 21.30 -5.03
CA ASN A 50 16.44 22.22 -5.63
C ASN A 50 16.06 22.65 -7.04
N SER A 51 14.92 23.31 -7.26
CA SER A 51 14.79 24.05 -8.48
C SER A 51 15.29 25.50 -8.27
N THR A 52 16.47 25.80 -8.84
CA THR A 52 16.99 27.17 -8.98
C THR A 52 16.10 28.04 -9.88
N VAL A 53 15.03 27.50 -10.39
CA VAL A 53 14.06 28.16 -11.28
C VAL A 53 13.07 28.96 -10.42
N LYS A 54 12.96 30.26 -10.69
CA LYS A 54 11.93 31.12 -10.08
C LYS A 54 10.54 30.61 -10.45
N LEU A 55 9.82 30.05 -9.48
CA LEU A 55 8.45 29.56 -9.64
C LEU A 55 7.46 30.73 -9.74
N LYS A 56 6.43 30.54 -10.54
CA LYS A 56 5.27 31.46 -10.57
C LYS A 56 4.58 31.47 -9.21
N LYS A 57 3.96 32.59 -8.84
CA LYS A 57 3.29 32.78 -7.54
C LYS A 57 2.27 31.69 -7.23
N GLU A 58 1.48 31.26 -8.21
CA GLU A 58 0.47 30.20 -8.07
C GLU A 58 1.10 28.84 -7.78
N THR A 59 2.18 28.49 -8.51
CA THR A 59 2.92 27.24 -8.30
C THR A 59 3.55 27.21 -6.91
N LYS A 60 4.07 28.34 -6.42
CA LYS A 60 4.60 28.44 -5.06
C LYS A 60 3.50 28.24 -4.00
N LEU A 61 2.33 28.82 -4.18
CA LEU A 61 1.19 28.63 -3.29
C LEU A 61 0.73 27.16 -3.25
N LEU A 62 0.73 26.48 -4.40
CA LEU A 62 0.42 25.05 -4.47
C LEU A 62 1.46 24.22 -3.72
N HIS A 63 2.76 24.47 -3.93
CA HIS A 63 3.83 23.78 -3.22
C HIS A 63 3.75 23.99 -1.69
N ASP A 64 3.49 25.20 -1.25
CA ASP A 64 3.32 25.52 0.17
C ASP A 64 2.11 24.79 0.77
N PHE A 65 1.02 24.68 0.01
CA PHE A 65 -0.15 23.91 0.39
C PHE A 65 0.18 22.42 0.50
N GLU A 66 0.78 21.82 -0.54
CA GLU A 66 1.16 20.40 -0.59
C GLU A 66 2.14 20.05 0.54
N LYS A 67 3.14 20.89 0.80
CA LYS A 67 4.09 20.73 1.91
C LYS A 67 3.39 20.74 3.27
N SER A 68 2.46 21.66 3.45
CA SER A 68 1.68 21.76 4.68
C SER A 68 0.73 20.58 4.85
N LEU A 69 0.12 20.10 3.75
CA LEU A 69 -0.74 18.92 3.74
C LEU A 69 0.04 17.67 4.15
N LEU A 70 1.22 17.44 3.55
CA LEU A 70 2.08 16.30 3.90
C LEU A 70 2.51 16.34 5.38
N LYS A 71 2.87 17.51 5.89
CA LYS A 71 3.22 17.69 7.31
C LYS A 71 2.04 17.34 8.21
N GLY A 72 0.85 17.87 7.91
CA GLY A 72 -0.37 17.59 8.67
C GLY A 72 -0.74 16.10 8.65
N TYR A 73 -0.70 15.49 7.46
CA TYR A 73 -0.99 14.06 7.29
C TYR A 73 -0.01 13.18 8.07
N ARG A 74 1.30 13.47 7.99
CA ARG A 74 2.32 12.76 8.76
C ARG A 74 2.05 12.85 10.27
N LEU A 75 1.76 14.03 10.79
CA LEU A 75 1.45 14.22 12.22
C LEU A 75 0.21 13.42 12.62
N PHE A 76 -0.82 13.41 11.78
CA PHE A 76 -2.03 12.64 12.01
C PHE A 76 -1.75 11.12 12.04
N LEU A 77 -1.01 10.59 11.06
CA LEU A 77 -0.61 9.18 11.05
C LEU A 77 0.20 8.80 12.30
N MET A 78 1.15 9.65 12.73
CA MET A 78 1.92 9.42 13.97
C MET A 78 1.01 9.40 15.20
N ARG A 79 -0.06 10.21 15.21
CA ARG A 79 -1.04 10.21 16.30
C ARG A 79 -1.85 8.94 16.30
N LEU A 80 -2.37 8.51 15.16
CA LEU A 80 -3.10 7.24 15.01
C LEU A 80 -2.23 6.06 15.43
N GLU A 81 -0.98 6.02 14.99
CA GLU A 81 -0.01 4.99 15.39
C GLU A 81 0.19 4.95 16.91
N LYS A 82 0.33 6.11 17.56
CA LYS A 82 0.48 6.21 19.01
C LYS A 82 -0.75 5.65 19.74
N LEU A 83 -1.95 5.93 19.24
CA LEU A 83 -3.20 5.41 19.80
C LEU A 83 -3.33 3.89 19.55
N ALA A 84 -3.01 3.41 18.36
CA ALA A 84 -3.05 1.99 18.03
C ALA A 84 -2.01 1.17 18.80
N LYS A 85 -0.83 1.72 19.13
CA LYS A 85 0.19 1.04 19.94
C LYS A 85 -0.30 0.58 21.32
N VAL A 86 -1.41 1.12 21.80
CA VAL A 86 -2.06 0.63 23.02
C VAL A 86 -2.51 -0.83 22.86
N LEU A 87 -2.83 -1.29 21.67
CA LEU A 87 -3.23 -2.68 21.41
C LEU A 87 -2.08 -3.66 21.64
N HIS A 88 -0.83 -3.27 21.38
CA HIS A 88 0.33 -4.11 21.64
C HIS A 88 0.79 -4.00 23.11
N LYS A 89 0.77 -5.12 23.85
CA LYS A 89 1.44 -5.20 25.14
C LYS A 89 2.94 -5.34 24.93
N LYS A 90 3.72 -4.45 25.52
CA LYS A 90 5.18 -4.66 25.60
C LYS A 90 5.47 -5.82 26.54
N LYS A 91 6.53 -6.58 26.25
CA LYS A 91 7.00 -7.66 27.14
C LYS A 91 7.31 -7.06 28.52
N GLY A 92 6.65 -7.56 29.59
CA GLY A 92 6.77 -7.01 30.94
C GLY A 92 5.78 -5.90 31.32
N ASP A 93 4.86 -5.49 30.42
CA ASP A 93 3.81 -4.51 30.76
C ASP A 93 2.62 -5.20 31.44
N THR A 94 2.54 -5.05 32.77
CA THR A 94 1.48 -5.59 33.61
C THR A 94 0.27 -4.67 33.76
N ARG A 95 0.31 -3.46 33.15
CA ARG A 95 -0.76 -2.47 33.28
C ARG A 95 -2.06 -2.98 32.67
N VAL A 96 -3.11 -2.98 33.47
CA VAL A 96 -4.47 -3.23 32.97
C VAL A 96 -4.95 -1.99 32.24
N ARG A 97 -5.20 -2.12 30.94
CA ARG A 97 -5.72 -1.03 30.12
C ARG A 97 -7.23 -1.04 30.15
N SER A 98 -7.83 0.12 30.33
CA SER A 98 -9.30 0.21 30.29
C SER A 98 -9.82 -0.16 28.90
N GLU A 99 -10.98 -0.80 28.85
CA GLU A 99 -11.62 -1.21 27.61
C GLU A 99 -11.90 -0.02 26.67
N GLN A 100 -12.19 1.15 27.24
CA GLN A 100 -12.39 2.37 26.46
C GLN A 100 -11.14 2.82 25.70
N VAL A 101 -9.96 2.67 26.30
CA VAL A 101 -8.67 2.98 25.67
C VAL A 101 -8.34 1.96 24.59
N ILE A 102 -8.69 0.69 24.80
CA ILE A 102 -8.53 -0.37 23.81
C ILE A 102 -9.43 -0.09 22.59
N ARG A 103 -10.70 0.25 22.81
CA ARG A 103 -11.63 0.63 21.73
C ARG A 103 -11.18 1.85 20.95
N LEU A 104 -10.56 2.83 21.61
CA LEU A 104 -9.93 3.97 20.91
C LEU A 104 -8.76 3.51 20.02
N GLY A 105 -7.96 2.55 20.49
CA GLY A 105 -6.89 1.94 19.69
C GLY A 105 -7.43 1.21 18.46
N GLU A 106 -8.49 0.40 18.62
CA GLU A 106 -9.17 -0.30 17.52
C GLU A 106 -9.78 0.69 16.52
N LEU A 107 -10.44 1.74 16.99
CA LEU A 107 -10.96 2.83 16.15
C LEU A 107 -9.84 3.49 15.33
N SER A 108 -8.72 3.82 16.00
CA SER A 108 -7.58 4.45 15.32
C SER A 108 -6.97 3.54 14.26
N LEU A 109 -6.93 2.23 14.52
CA LEU A 109 -6.47 1.25 13.54
C LEU A 109 -7.43 1.18 12.35
N GLY A 110 -8.74 1.20 12.58
CA GLY A 110 -9.77 1.27 11.53
C GLY A 110 -9.59 2.51 10.64
N CYS A 111 -9.35 3.69 11.23
CA CYS A 111 -9.09 4.92 10.50
C CYS A 111 -7.84 4.81 9.59
N VAL A 112 -6.77 4.17 10.08
CA VAL A 112 -5.57 3.91 9.25
C VAL A 112 -5.88 2.98 8.09
N CYS A 113 -6.70 1.94 8.33
CA CYS A 113 -7.15 1.02 7.28
C CYS A 113 -7.96 1.75 6.20
N GLU A 114 -8.88 2.62 6.59
CA GLU A 114 -9.68 3.43 5.65
C GLU A 114 -8.81 4.36 4.81
N LEU A 115 -7.83 5.04 5.42
CA LEU A 115 -6.90 5.90 4.69
C LEU A 115 -6.07 5.12 3.66
N LEU A 116 -5.63 3.91 3.98
CA LEU A 116 -4.89 3.06 3.05
C LEU A 116 -5.76 2.60 1.88
N VAL A 117 -7.01 2.19 2.14
CA VAL A 117 -7.95 1.73 1.11
C VAL A 117 -8.29 2.86 0.14
N ASN A 118 -8.59 4.07 0.67
CA ASN A 118 -8.99 5.20 -0.16
C ASN A 118 -7.81 5.82 -0.95
N HIS A 119 -6.62 5.84 -0.35
CA HIS A 119 -5.43 6.49 -0.96
C HIS A 119 -4.21 5.54 -0.98
N PRO A 120 -4.27 4.39 -1.67
CA PRO A 120 -3.20 3.38 -1.65
C PRO A 120 -1.90 3.89 -2.25
N TYR A 121 -1.94 4.85 -3.18
CA TYR A 121 -0.76 5.38 -3.87
C TYR A 121 -0.25 6.70 -3.31
N PHE A 122 -0.90 7.25 -2.29
CA PHE A 122 -0.45 8.51 -1.70
C PHE A 122 0.80 8.31 -0.82
N ASN A 123 1.44 9.41 -0.44
CA ASN A 123 2.62 9.40 0.42
C ASN A 123 2.34 8.65 1.74
N TYR A 124 3.35 7.96 2.25
CA TYR A 124 3.31 7.14 3.48
C TYR A 124 2.52 5.83 3.41
N SER A 125 1.95 5.42 2.27
CA SER A 125 1.21 4.15 2.14
C SER A 125 2.06 2.95 2.58
N ARG A 126 3.34 2.90 2.20
CA ARG A 126 4.28 1.85 2.63
C ARG A 126 4.53 1.86 4.15
N ASN A 127 4.55 3.04 4.77
CA ASN A 127 4.66 3.17 6.22
C ASN A 127 3.41 2.67 6.92
N ILE A 128 2.22 2.95 6.36
CA ILE A 128 0.95 2.43 6.84
C ILE A 128 0.95 0.89 6.78
N VAL A 129 1.33 0.29 5.66
CA VAL A 129 1.44 -1.16 5.51
C VAL A 129 2.41 -1.74 6.55
N GLN A 130 3.56 -1.08 6.77
CA GLN A 130 4.51 -1.49 7.80
C GLN A 130 3.92 -1.46 9.21
N MET A 131 3.12 -0.45 9.51
CA MET A 131 2.46 -0.29 10.79
C MET A 131 1.36 -1.35 10.99
N LEU A 132 0.55 -1.64 9.96
CA LEU A 132 -0.59 -2.54 10.03
C LEU A 132 -0.20 -4.02 10.09
N THR A 133 0.87 -4.42 9.40
CA THR A 133 1.23 -5.85 9.26
C THR A 133 1.36 -6.61 10.59
N PRO A 134 1.97 -6.07 11.67
CA PRO A 134 2.04 -6.77 12.95
C PRO A 134 0.68 -7.05 13.59
N TYR A 135 -0.35 -6.22 13.30
CA TYR A 135 -1.70 -6.40 13.83
C TYR A 135 -2.48 -7.53 13.14
N LEU A 136 -2.01 -8.00 11.99
CA LEU A 136 -2.58 -9.17 11.33
C LEU A 136 -2.38 -10.47 12.14
N ASP A 137 -1.36 -10.49 13.03
CA ASP A 137 -1.08 -11.59 13.96
C ASP A 137 -1.41 -11.22 15.42
N HIS A 138 -2.38 -10.34 15.63
CA HIS A 138 -2.76 -9.85 16.95
C HIS A 138 -3.61 -10.89 17.71
N PRO A 139 -3.50 -11.02 19.07
CA PRO A 139 -4.31 -11.97 19.87
C PRO A 139 -5.83 -11.74 19.74
N ARG A 140 -6.27 -10.49 19.65
CA ARG A 140 -7.70 -10.14 19.48
C ARG A 140 -8.15 -10.35 18.05
N GLU A 141 -9.21 -11.12 17.87
CA GLU A 141 -9.81 -11.43 16.58
C GLU A 141 -10.33 -10.17 15.86
N SER A 142 -10.98 -9.24 16.59
CA SER A 142 -11.49 -7.98 16.03
C SER A 142 -10.41 -7.17 15.31
N VAL A 143 -9.20 -7.13 15.88
CA VAL A 143 -8.05 -6.44 15.32
C VAL A 143 -7.54 -7.14 14.07
N ARG A 144 -7.41 -8.49 14.12
CA ARG A 144 -6.99 -9.29 12.95
C ARG A 144 -7.97 -9.13 11.79
N ALA A 145 -9.26 -9.25 12.07
CA ALA A 145 -10.33 -9.13 11.08
C ALA A 145 -10.35 -7.75 10.42
N ALA A 146 -10.15 -6.67 11.17
CA ALA A 146 -10.08 -5.31 10.64
C ALA A 146 -8.92 -5.14 9.64
N VAL A 147 -7.72 -5.63 9.99
CA VAL A 147 -6.55 -5.53 9.11
C VAL A 147 -6.65 -6.47 7.91
N ALA A 148 -7.15 -7.70 8.11
CA ALA A 148 -7.39 -8.64 7.02
C ALA A 148 -8.42 -8.09 6.00
N GLY A 149 -9.51 -7.49 6.49
CA GLY A 149 -10.50 -6.80 5.67
C GLY A 149 -9.91 -5.63 4.89
N CYS A 150 -9.07 -4.82 5.53
CA CYS A 150 -8.34 -3.74 4.88
C CYS A 150 -7.48 -4.27 3.72
N TYR A 151 -6.64 -5.27 3.96
CA TYR A 151 -5.77 -5.84 2.92
C TYR A 151 -6.57 -6.49 1.80
N THR A 152 -7.67 -7.17 2.12
CA THR A 152 -8.60 -7.72 1.12
C THR A 152 -9.13 -6.62 0.20
N ASN A 153 -9.52 -5.47 0.74
CA ASN A 153 -10.01 -4.35 -0.05
C ASN A 153 -8.90 -3.72 -0.89
N VAL A 154 -7.70 -3.54 -0.32
CA VAL A 154 -6.53 -3.06 -1.07
C VAL A 154 -6.20 -4.01 -2.23
N PHE A 155 -6.22 -5.34 -2.04
CA PHE A 155 -5.98 -6.31 -3.12
C PHE A 155 -7.02 -6.24 -4.24
N LYS A 156 -8.26 -5.83 -3.92
CA LYS A 156 -9.31 -5.62 -4.92
C LYS A 156 -9.11 -4.36 -5.74
N GLU A 157 -8.66 -3.27 -5.08
CA GLU A 157 -8.60 -1.92 -5.65
C GLU A 157 -7.23 -1.56 -6.23
N ASP A 158 -6.17 -2.31 -5.90
CA ASP A 158 -4.80 -2.02 -6.37
C ASP A 158 -4.68 -2.25 -7.88
N LYS A 159 -4.69 -1.14 -8.63
CA LYS A 159 -4.59 -1.15 -10.11
C LYS A 159 -3.16 -1.44 -10.61
N ARG A 160 -2.14 -1.12 -9.80
CA ARG A 160 -0.71 -1.24 -10.18
C ARG A 160 -0.03 -2.48 -9.61
N GLY A 161 -0.61 -3.11 -8.58
CA GLY A 161 -0.01 -4.24 -7.88
C GLY A 161 1.18 -3.88 -6.98
N GLU A 162 1.53 -2.60 -6.84
CA GLU A 162 2.70 -2.15 -6.06
C GLU A 162 2.47 -2.32 -4.55
N ILE A 163 1.32 -1.89 -4.07
CA ILE A 163 0.97 -1.99 -2.64
C ILE A 163 0.69 -3.44 -2.27
N THR A 164 0.03 -4.18 -3.15
CA THR A 164 -0.16 -5.64 -3.01
C THR A 164 1.17 -6.35 -2.82
N LEU A 165 2.17 -6.05 -3.65
CA LEU A 165 3.50 -6.63 -3.55
C LEU A 165 4.19 -6.28 -2.21
N ASP A 166 4.07 -5.02 -1.76
CA ASP A 166 4.64 -4.60 -0.47
C ASP A 166 3.97 -5.32 0.71
N ILE A 167 2.65 -5.46 0.70
CA ILE A 167 1.89 -6.20 1.72
C ILE A 167 2.35 -7.66 1.76
N VAL A 168 2.41 -8.34 0.61
CA VAL A 168 2.79 -9.76 0.54
C VAL A 168 4.23 -9.99 0.99
N ARG A 169 5.16 -9.10 0.62
CA ARG A 169 6.55 -9.16 1.11
C ARG A 169 6.63 -9.00 2.63
N ARG A 170 5.81 -8.13 3.21
CA ARG A 170 5.77 -7.95 4.67
C ARG A 170 5.12 -9.12 5.39
N ILE A 171 4.07 -9.72 4.82
CA ILE A 171 3.50 -10.98 5.33
C ILE A 171 4.55 -12.08 5.32
N ASN A 172 5.33 -12.22 4.24
CA ASN A 172 6.43 -13.19 4.19
C ASN A 172 7.46 -12.95 5.31
N HIS A 173 7.81 -11.68 5.56
CA HIS A 173 8.71 -11.33 6.66
C HIS A 173 8.08 -11.66 8.03
N LEU A 174 6.81 -11.35 8.25
CA LEU A 174 6.08 -11.65 9.47
C LEU A 174 6.07 -13.16 9.76
N VAL A 175 5.70 -13.98 8.75
CA VAL A 175 5.68 -15.45 8.88
C VAL A 175 7.07 -16.00 9.20
N LYS A 176 8.12 -15.46 8.57
CA LYS A 176 9.51 -15.84 8.90
C LYS A 176 9.89 -15.48 10.33
N SER A 177 9.61 -14.25 10.76
CA SER A 177 9.98 -13.75 12.09
C SER A 177 9.27 -14.48 13.24
N ARG A 178 8.09 -15.04 12.97
CA ARG A 178 7.30 -15.85 13.91
C ARG A 178 7.55 -17.36 13.81
N SER A 179 8.60 -17.77 13.08
CA SER A 179 8.93 -19.19 12.89
C SER A 179 7.73 -20.01 12.38
N HIS A 180 6.88 -19.42 11.52
CA HIS A 180 5.67 -19.99 10.94
C HIS A 180 4.52 -20.26 11.93
N THR A 181 4.64 -19.78 13.18
CA THR A 181 3.60 -19.87 14.21
C THR A 181 2.81 -18.55 14.20
N VAL A 182 1.88 -18.41 13.27
CA VAL A 182 1.01 -17.24 13.11
C VAL A 182 -0.45 -17.66 13.12
N HIS A 183 -1.36 -16.70 13.31
CA HIS A 183 -2.79 -16.94 13.19
C HIS A 183 -3.18 -17.23 11.73
N GLN A 184 -4.24 -18.01 11.55
CA GLN A 184 -4.70 -18.45 10.23
C GLN A 184 -5.03 -17.28 9.29
N GLU A 185 -5.55 -16.18 9.82
CA GLU A 185 -5.92 -14.99 9.07
C GLU A 185 -4.74 -14.37 8.30
N VAL A 186 -3.51 -14.53 8.80
CA VAL A 186 -2.28 -14.06 8.12
C VAL A 186 -2.12 -14.72 6.75
N ILE A 187 -2.47 -15.99 6.64
CA ILE A 187 -2.36 -16.76 5.38
C ILE A 187 -3.65 -16.67 4.59
N SER A 188 -4.81 -16.74 5.25
CA SER A 188 -6.13 -16.67 4.58
C SER A 188 -6.34 -15.37 3.81
N VAL A 189 -5.75 -14.24 4.26
CA VAL A 189 -5.82 -12.98 3.51
C VAL A 189 -5.20 -13.10 2.12
N LEU A 190 -4.20 -13.95 1.93
CA LEU A 190 -3.58 -14.20 0.62
C LEU A 190 -4.53 -14.90 -0.36
N LEU A 191 -5.53 -15.62 0.15
CA LEU A 191 -6.57 -16.24 -0.68
C LEU A 191 -7.44 -15.20 -1.40
N THR A 192 -7.49 -13.96 -0.90
CA THR A 192 -8.29 -12.91 -1.51
C THR A 192 -7.61 -12.21 -2.70
N LEU A 193 -6.35 -12.58 -2.98
CA LEU A 193 -5.62 -12.07 -4.14
C LEU A 193 -6.37 -12.39 -5.45
N ARG A 194 -6.49 -11.39 -6.31
CA ARG A 194 -7.12 -11.52 -7.63
C ARG A 194 -6.03 -11.65 -8.70
N ILE A 195 -5.51 -12.85 -8.83
CA ILE A 195 -4.49 -13.16 -9.81
C ILE A 195 -5.20 -13.94 -10.93
N LYS A 196 -5.71 -13.20 -11.90
CA LYS A 196 -6.19 -13.75 -13.15
C LYS A 196 -5.08 -13.58 -14.19
N ASP A 197 -4.69 -14.66 -14.84
CA ASP A 197 -3.84 -14.67 -16.04
C ASP A 197 -2.40 -14.11 -15.88
N VAL A 198 -1.69 -14.51 -14.84
CA VAL A 198 -0.23 -14.37 -14.86
C VAL A 198 0.36 -15.52 -15.66
N ASN A 199 0.48 -15.32 -16.97
CA ASN A 199 1.15 -16.26 -17.86
C ASN A 199 2.63 -15.84 -17.91
N LEU A 200 3.51 -16.60 -17.27
CA LEU A 200 4.94 -16.29 -17.17
C LEU A 200 5.65 -16.26 -18.53
N ASP A 201 5.11 -16.96 -19.52
CA ASP A 201 5.65 -16.95 -20.88
C ASP A 201 5.38 -15.64 -21.62
N LYS A 202 4.34 -14.88 -21.23
CA LYS A 202 4.09 -13.53 -21.77
C LYS A 202 5.10 -12.49 -21.31
N GLU A 203 5.82 -12.72 -20.21
CA GLU A 203 6.91 -11.82 -19.77
C GLU A 203 8.03 -11.74 -20.79
N LYS A 204 8.44 -12.89 -21.35
CA LYS A 204 9.49 -12.94 -22.38
C LYS A 204 9.08 -12.23 -23.68
N GLU A 205 7.81 -12.39 -24.07
CA GLU A 205 7.27 -11.68 -25.25
C GLU A 205 7.18 -10.17 -25.03
N ALA A 206 6.80 -9.72 -23.82
CA ALA A 206 6.73 -8.31 -23.47
C ALA A 206 8.12 -7.66 -23.45
N GLU A 207 9.14 -8.34 -22.91
CA GLU A 207 10.53 -7.84 -22.95
C GLU A 207 11.06 -7.68 -24.39
N ILE A 208 10.72 -8.62 -25.29
CA ILE A 208 11.11 -8.54 -26.71
C ILE A 208 10.43 -7.36 -27.38
N LYS A 209 9.13 -7.14 -27.10
CA LYS A 209 8.37 -5.99 -27.63
C LYS A 209 8.94 -4.67 -27.10
N GLN A 210 9.26 -4.59 -25.78
CA GLN A 210 9.83 -3.41 -25.17
C GLN A 210 11.20 -3.03 -25.77
N LYS A 211 12.08 -4.02 -26.00
CA LYS A 211 13.36 -3.80 -26.67
C LYS A 211 13.19 -3.27 -28.10
N LYS A 212 12.26 -3.83 -28.87
CA LYS A 212 11.93 -3.33 -30.23
C LYS A 212 11.38 -1.90 -30.21
N PHE A 213 10.55 -1.58 -29.23
CA PHE A 213 9.94 -0.26 -29.07
C PHE A 213 10.98 0.81 -28.67
N MET A 214 11.89 0.50 -27.73
CA MET A 214 12.98 1.41 -27.36
C MET A 214 13.89 1.74 -28.54
N THR A 215 14.15 0.75 -29.41
CA THR A 215 14.95 0.96 -30.65
C THR A 215 14.21 1.88 -31.62
N HIS A 216 12.89 1.78 -31.74
CA HIS A 216 12.06 2.66 -32.57
C HIS A 216 12.02 4.09 -32.02
N LYS A 217 11.88 4.26 -30.70
CA LYS A 217 11.90 5.54 -30.00
C LYS A 217 13.24 6.27 -30.16
N GLN A 218 14.35 5.53 -30.08
CA GLN A 218 15.68 6.09 -30.33
C GLN A 218 15.85 6.57 -31.78
N LYS A 219 15.33 5.83 -32.77
CA LYS A 219 15.32 6.24 -34.18
C LYS A 219 14.51 7.53 -34.40
N LEU A 220 13.35 7.65 -33.76
CA LEU A 220 12.52 8.85 -33.84
C LEU A 220 13.17 10.08 -33.21
N LEU A 221 13.91 9.89 -32.11
CA LEU A 221 14.67 10.97 -31.47
C LEU A 221 15.86 11.47 -32.29
N ALA A 222 16.43 10.61 -33.12
CA ALA A 222 17.55 10.92 -34.01
C ALA A 222 17.14 11.70 -35.29
N MET A 223 15.83 11.82 -35.58
CA MET A 223 15.32 12.56 -36.72
C MET A 223 15.40 14.10 -36.55
N SER A 224 15.75 14.83 -37.60
CA SER A 224 15.94 16.27 -37.57
C SER A 224 14.65 17.06 -37.27
N LYS A 225 14.80 18.22 -36.60
CA LYS A 225 13.68 19.13 -36.26
C LYS A 225 12.81 19.52 -37.45
N ARG A 226 13.34 19.51 -38.68
CA ARG A 226 12.65 19.92 -39.91
C ARG A 226 11.68 18.85 -40.42
N GLU A 227 12.04 17.59 -40.26
CA GLU A 227 11.18 16.43 -40.59
C GLU A 227 10.03 16.28 -39.61
N ARG A 228 10.26 16.61 -38.30
CA ARG A 228 9.21 16.64 -37.29
C ARG A 228 8.09 17.63 -37.52
N LYS A 229 8.40 18.81 -38.16
CA LYS A 229 7.41 19.86 -38.47
C LYS A 229 6.51 19.53 -39.63
N ARG A 230 6.93 18.63 -40.55
CA ARG A 230 6.19 18.34 -41.81
C ARG A 230 5.16 17.23 -41.70
N SER A 231 5.09 16.50 -40.62
CA SER A 231 4.21 15.34 -40.58
C SER A 231 3.04 15.54 -39.61
N LYS A 232 1.86 15.27 -40.11
CA LYS A 232 0.63 14.95 -39.34
C LYS A 232 0.86 13.87 -38.26
N LYS A 233 2.10 13.36 -38.14
CA LYS A 233 2.58 12.35 -37.18
C LYS A 233 2.69 12.85 -35.76
N LEU A 234 2.55 14.14 -35.43
CA LEU A 234 2.58 14.60 -34.05
C LEU A 234 1.34 14.12 -33.28
N GLU A 235 0.18 14.15 -33.92
CA GLU A 235 -1.05 13.59 -33.34
C GLU A 235 -0.97 12.05 -33.20
N GLU A 236 -0.39 11.38 -34.21
CA GLU A 236 -0.13 9.94 -34.13
C GLU A 236 0.88 9.61 -33.01
N LEU A 237 1.93 10.42 -32.86
CA LEU A 237 2.94 10.28 -31.79
C LEU A 237 2.36 10.52 -30.39
N GLU A 238 1.46 11.49 -30.21
CA GLU A 238 0.76 11.66 -28.94
C GLU A 238 -0.15 10.47 -28.61
N LYS A 239 -0.82 9.95 -29.63
CA LYS A 239 -1.66 8.75 -29.48
C LYS A 239 -0.83 7.52 -29.17
N GLU A 240 0.27 7.30 -29.89
CA GLU A 240 1.24 6.23 -29.60
C GLU A 240 1.87 6.38 -28.20
N LEU A 241 2.16 7.62 -27.74
CA LEU A 241 2.66 7.88 -26.40
C LEU A 241 1.64 7.54 -25.31
N LEU A 242 0.36 7.81 -25.55
CA LEU A 242 -0.72 7.45 -24.62
C LEU A 242 -0.93 5.94 -24.58
N GLU A 243 -0.91 5.28 -25.72
CA GLU A 243 -0.97 3.81 -25.85
C GLU A 243 0.23 3.17 -25.18
N THR A 244 1.44 3.71 -25.38
CA THR A 244 2.67 3.23 -24.74
C THR A 244 2.61 3.34 -23.22
N LYS A 245 2.16 4.48 -22.69
CA LYS A 245 2.00 4.64 -21.23
C LYS A 245 0.99 3.66 -20.65
N ALA A 246 -0.07 3.36 -21.40
CA ALA A 246 -1.05 2.36 -20.98
C ALA A 246 -0.46 0.94 -21.00
N GLU A 247 0.37 0.61 -21.98
CA GLU A 247 1.08 -0.66 -22.07
C GLU A 247 2.15 -0.79 -20.97
N GLU A 248 2.98 0.25 -20.74
CA GLU A 248 3.97 0.29 -19.65
C GLU A 248 3.31 0.07 -18.28
N ASN A 249 2.16 0.66 -18.03
CA ASN A 249 1.39 0.44 -16.81
C ASN A 249 0.87 -0.99 -16.68
N LYS A 250 0.45 -1.58 -17.80
CA LYS A 250 -0.02 -2.97 -17.85
C LYS A 250 1.13 -3.95 -17.61
N GLU A 251 2.28 -3.72 -18.24
CA GLU A 251 3.49 -4.52 -18.03
C GLU A 251 4.00 -4.44 -16.59
N THR A 252 4.06 -3.23 -16.02
CA THR A 252 4.47 -3.02 -14.64
C THR A 252 3.56 -3.77 -13.69
N LYS A 253 2.24 -3.70 -13.91
CA LYS A 253 1.26 -4.46 -13.13
C LYS A 253 1.51 -5.97 -13.25
N GLN A 254 1.75 -6.46 -14.45
CA GLN A 254 2.00 -7.89 -14.68
C GLN A 254 3.28 -8.36 -13.97
N LYS A 255 4.37 -7.58 -14.06
CA LYS A 255 5.62 -7.84 -13.33
C LYS A 255 5.40 -7.88 -11.82
N ASN A 256 4.67 -6.91 -11.28
CA ASN A 256 4.35 -6.89 -9.85
C ASN A 256 3.52 -8.11 -9.43
N LEU A 257 2.52 -8.51 -10.22
CA LEU A 257 1.70 -9.69 -9.93
C LEU A 257 2.51 -10.98 -10.02
N THR A 258 3.44 -11.11 -10.97
CA THR A 258 4.35 -12.25 -11.05
C THR A 258 5.22 -12.33 -9.79
N GLU A 259 5.80 -11.22 -9.34
CA GLU A 259 6.57 -11.17 -8.09
C GLU A 259 5.70 -11.50 -6.87
N VAL A 260 4.44 -11.03 -6.83
CA VAL A 260 3.49 -11.41 -5.79
C VAL A 260 3.33 -12.92 -5.73
N MET A 261 3.12 -13.58 -6.89
CA MET A 261 2.96 -15.03 -6.96
C MET A 261 4.20 -15.78 -6.47
N LYS A 262 5.39 -15.37 -6.91
CA LYS A 262 6.65 -15.97 -6.44
C LYS A 262 6.75 -15.92 -4.91
N VAL A 263 6.42 -14.77 -4.32
CA VAL A 263 6.48 -14.62 -2.85
C VAL A 263 5.39 -15.46 -2.16
N VAL A 264 4.18 -15.49 -2.70
CA VAL A 264 3.05 -16.28 -2.15
C VAL A 264 3.39 -17.77 -2.15
N PHE A 265 3.87 -18.32 -3.28
CA PHE A 265 4.30 -19.72 -3.33
C PHE A 265 5.48 -20.00 -2.40
N THR A 266 6.43 -19.07 -2.29
CA THR A 266 7.52 -19.19 -1.32
C THR A 266 6.98 -19.30 0.12
N ILE A 267 5.91 -18.58 0.47
CA ILE A 267 5.27 -18.69 1.79
C ILE A 267 4.64 -20.08 1.95
N TYR A 268 3.82 -20.52 0.99
CA TYR A 268 3.09 -21.77 1.06
C TYR A 268 4.02 -22.98 1.13
N PHE A 269 4.99 -23.11 0.22
CA PHE A 269 5.95 -24.23 0.24
C PHE A 269 6.81 -24.23 1.49
N ARG A 270 7.16 -23.06 2.04
CA ARG A 270 7.88 -23.00 3.30
C ARG A 270 7.04 -23.48 4.48
N ILE A 271 5.74 -23.19 4.51
CA ILE A 271 4.81 -23.70 5.54
C ILE A 271 4.73 -25.22 5.44
N LEU A 272 4.56 -25.76 4.23
CA LEU A 272 4.54 -27.22 3.99
C LEU A 272 5.82 -27.91 4.48
N LYS A 273 6.98 -27.32 4.17
CA LYS A 273 8.28 -27.93 4.50
C LYS A 273 8.64 -27.81 5.99
N LYS A 274 8.31 -26.66 6.62
CA LYS A 274 8.81 -26.34 7.97
C LYS A 274 7.78 -26.42 9.08
N ALA A 275 6.49 -26.39 8.76
CA ALA A 275 5.41 -26.33 9.75
C ALA A 275 4.21 -27.22 9.36
N PRO A 276 4.40 -28.52 9.08
CA PRO A 276 3.34 -29.41 8.59
C PRO A 276 2.22 -29.65 9.62
N SER A 277 2.46 -29.42 10.90
CA SER A 277 1.46 -29.52 11.98
C SER A 277 0.86 -28.19 12.39
N SER A 278 1.15 -27.11 11.65
CA SER A 278 0.68 -25.76 11.97
C SER A 278 -0.80 -25.57 11.63
N LYS A 279 -1.50 -24.76 12.42
CA LYS A 279 -2.89 -24.33 12.15
C LYS A 279 -3.05 -23.61 10.82
N VAL A 280 -1.97 -23.06 10.25
CA VAL A 280 -1.98 -22.36 8.96
C VAL A 280 -1.83 -23.30 7.75
N LEU A 281 -1.60 -24.60 7.99
CA LEU A 281 -1.41 -25.57 6.91
C LEU A 281 -2.64 -25.67 6.00
N SER A 282 -3.84 -25.70 6.57
CA SER A 282 -5.08 -25.79 5.79
C SER A 282 -5.24 -24.60 4.85
N ALA A 283 -4.98 -23.38 5.33
CA ALA A 283 -5.04 -22.17 4.52
C ALA A 283 -3.95 -22.15 3.43
N ALA A 284 -2.76 -22.70 3.72
CA ALA A 284 -1.70 -22.81 2.71
C ALA A 284 -2.06 -23.83 1.62
N LEU A 285 -2.64 -24.98 1.97
CA LEU A 285 -3.12 -25.99 1.00
C LEU A 285 -4.27 -25.45 0.14
N GLU A 286 -5.22 -24.76 0.75
CA GLU A 286 -6.31 -24.07 0.05
C GLU A 286 -5.75 -23.04 -0.96
N GLY A 287 -4.74 -22.28 -0.54
CA GLY A 287 -4.04 -21.33 -1.40
C GLY A 287 -3.33 -21.99 -2.58
N LEU A 288 -2.65 -23.10 -2.36
CA LEU A 288 -2.01 -23.87 -3.41
C LEU A 288 -3.04 -24.44 -4.40
N ALA A 289 -4.15 -24.99 -3.91
CA ALA A 289 -5.23 -25.48 -4.76
C ALA A 289 -5.84 -24.34 -5.61
N LYS A 290 -6.09 -23.18 -4.99
CA LYS A 290 -6.65 -22.01 -5.68
C LYS A 290 -5.76 -21.47 -6.78
N PHE A 291 -4.46 -21.41 -6.56
CA PHE A 291 -3.48 -20.85 -7.49
C PHE A 291 -2.69 -21.91 -8.26
N ALA A 292 -3.12 -23.19 -8.24
CA ALA A 292 -2.45 -24.28 -8.94
C ALA A 292 -2.21 -24.01 -10.43
N HIS A 293 -3.17 -23.34 -11.08
CA HIS A 293 -3.06 -22.95 -12.50
C HIS A 293 -1.96 -21.92 -12.80
N CYS A 294 -1.45 -21.24 -11.78
CA CYS A 294 -0.36 -20.26 -11.90
C CYS A 294 1.02 -20.88 -11.62
N ILE A 295 1.07 -22.14 -11.19
CA ILE A 295 2.34 -22.80 -10.86
C ILE A 295 3.00 -23.20 -12.18
N ASN A 296 4.15 -22.62 -12.47
CA ASN A 296 4.98 -23.02 -13.60
C ASN A 296 5.96 -24.12 -13.18
N LEU A 297 6.36 -24.98 -14.12
CA LEU A 297 7.33 -26.08 -13.92
C LEU A 297 8.64 -25.64 -13.25
N VAL A 298 9.02 -24.38 -13.41
CA VAL A 298 10.22 -23.77 -12.76
C VAL A 298 10.17 -23.84 -11.24
N PHE A 299 8.97 -23.86 -10.62
CA PHE A 299 8.82 -23.97 -9.17
C PHE A 299 8.89 -25.40 -8.62
N PHE A 300 8.92 -26.40 -9.50
CA PHE A 300 9.04 -27.81 -9.10
C PHE A 300 10.50 -28.28 -9.06
N ALA A 301 11.44 -27.47 -9.51
CA ALA A 301 12.85 -27.84 -9.58
C ALA A 301 13.65 -27.53 -8.29
N ASP A 302 13.09 -26.73 -7.36
CA ASP A 302 13.64 -26.40 -6.05
C ASP A 302 12.92 -27.17 -4.90
#